data_d57f7fd18079d0254a90fbfcae9fb4ae
#
_entry.id   d57f7fd18079d0254a90fbfcae9fb4ae
#
_cell.length_a   1.000
_cell.length_b   1.000
_cell.length_c   1.000
_cell.angle_alpha   90.00
_cell.angle_beta   90.00
_cell.angle_gamma   90.00
#
_symmetry.space_group_name_H-M   'P 1'
#
loop_
_entity.id
_entity.type
_entity.pdbx_description
1 polymer ?
#
loop_
_entity_poly.entity_id
_entity_poly.type
_entity_poly.pdbx_seq_one_letter_code
_entity_poly.pdbx_strand_id
1 'polypeptide(L)'
;MNKKVCSFPILFALLALLIGICAVVFPASAQAAPTSTGSITVSGAVASNYDAYQIFSANVVDGDSDAKTFTDLAWASDAVRDAALPVLHSAGMPNSQTTAREAAEWLDTDSHLTSALSAQLARSLQSSGAVPVALNAGTAAELPCGYWLIVADDDAISQGEAGTAPIMTLVGGSAVTVKPKAATPKVSKHVLEDSTAAWQKAADATVADDLYWRLSATVPAGLSAYDTYAVQFVDTMSAGLDPSKVAASMRVYVAAGADGGFDAVSAGKDGRVGTEPAKGWTDITAQCATKVAADGKTFTVRTGERTF
;
A
#
# COMPACT_ATOMS: atom_id res chain seq x y z
N MET A 1 10.98 36.92 -1.80
CA MET A 1 11.10 35.82 -2.79
C MET A 1 10.29 34.65 -2.27
N ASN A 2 9.07 34.48 -2.79
CA ASN A 2 8.12 33.46 -2.33
C ASN A 2 8.42 32.13 -3.01
N LYS A 3 8.89 31.15 -2.26
CA LYS A 3 8.96 29.76 -2.74
C LYS A 3 7.56 29.18 -2.71
N LYS A 4 6.99 28.94 -3.89
CA LYS A 4 5.76 28.17 -4.06
C LYS A 4 6.07 26.70 -3.73
N VAL A 5 5.52 26.22 -2.62
CA VAL A 5 5.44 24.79 -2.32
C VAL A 5 4.41 24.21 -3.28
N CYS A 6 4.86 23.34 -4.17
CA CYS A 6 3.98 22.60 -5.07
C CYS A 6 3.37 21.43 -4.26
N SER A 7 2.20 21.68 -3.67
CA SER A 7 1.38 20.66 -3.07
C SER A 7 0.69 19.91 -4.20
N PHE A 8 1.08 18.66 -4.44
CA PHE A 8 0.30 17.74 -5.27
C PHE A 8 -0.95 17.35 -4.49
N PRO A 9 -2.15 17.64 -4.97
CA PRO A 9 -3.35 17.10 -4.35
C PRO A 9 -3.38 15.60 -4.65
N ILE A 10 -3.27 14.80 -3.60
CA ILE A 10 -3.70 13.41 -3.63
C ILE A 10 -5.21 13.49 -3.88
N LEU A 11 -5.60 13.19 -5.10
CA LEU A 11 -7.00 13.09 -5.48
C LEU A 11 -7.55 11.80 -4.87
N PHE A 12 -7.89 11.86 -3.57
CA PHE A 12 -8.82 10.92 -2.99
C PHE A 12 -10.13 11.13 -3.74
N ALA A 13 -10.62 10.09 -4.42
CA ALA A 13 -11.99 10.06 -4.85
C ALA A 13 -12.85 10.10 -3.58
N LEU A 14 -13.19 11.31 -3.14
CA LEU A 14 -14.14 11.55 -2.07
C LEU A 14 -15.48 11.02 -2.57
N LEU A 15 -15.89 9.88 -2.04
CA LEU A 15 -17.25 9.41 -2.15
C LEU A 15 -18.07 10.29 -1.18
N ALA A 16 -18.65 11.36 -1.70
CA ALA A 16 -19.52 12.23 -0.91
C ALA A 16 -20.78 11.44 -0.52
N LEU A 17 -20.85 11.04 0.73
CA LEU A 17 -22.03 10.45 1.35
C LEU A 17 -22.99 11.57 1.72
N LEU A 18 -23.92 11.90 0.86
CA LEU A 18 -24.99 12.84 1.15
C LEU A 18 -26.11 12.12 1.89
N ILE A 19 -26.06 12.13 3.24
CA ILE A 19 -27.19 11.73 4.07
C ILE A 19 -28.15 12.91 4.15
N GLY A 20 -29.05 13.01 3.18
CA GLY A 20 -30.12 13.99 3.19
C GLY A 20 -31.33 13.48 3.96
N ILE A 21 -31.48 13.85 5.24
CA ILE A 21 -32.78 13.76 5.92
C ILE A 21 -33.57 15.00 5.54
N CYS A 22 -34.30 14.95 4.47
CA CYS A 22 -35.41 15.90 4.20
C CYS A 22 -36.66 15.10 3.91
N ALA A 23 -37.55 15.04 4.89
CA ALA A 23 -38.92 14.63 4.65
C ALA A 23 -39.66 15.75 3.88
N VAL A 24 -39.53 15.72 2.56
CA VAL A 24 -40.33 16.54 1.65
C VAL A 24 -41.21 15.59 0.86
N VAL A 25 -42.51 15.76 1.03
CA VAL A 25 -43.53 15.04 0.26
C VAL A 25 -43.43 15.54 -1.18
N PHE A 26 -42.83 14.76 -2.06
CA PHE A 26 -42.82 14.99 -3.50
C PHE A 26 -43.91 14.14 -4.18
N PRO A 27 -44.51 14.60 -5.28
CA PRO A 27 -45.41 13.78 -6.08
C PRO A 27 -44.64 12.58 -6.65
N ALA A 28 -45.27 11.41 -6.65
CA ALA A 28 -44.67 10.14 -7.05
C ALA A 28 -44.11 10.19 -8.47
N SER A 29 -42.87 10.56 -8.61
CA SER A 29 -42.05 10.15 -9.75
C SER A 29 -41.80 8.65 -9.58
N ALA A 30 -41.91 7.87 -10.66
CA ALA A 30 -41.67 6.43 -10.63
C ALA A 30 -40.22 6.20 -10.12
N GLN A 31 -40.11 5.91 -8.84
CA GLN A 31 -38.81 5.63 -8.18
C GLN A 31 -38.39 4.26 -8.67
N ALA A 32 -37.18 4.17 -9.23
CA ALA A 32 -36.63 2.88 -9.60
C ALA A 32 -36.66 1.95 -8.38
N ALA A 33 -37.09 0.70 -8.60
CA ALA A 33 -37.08 -0.29 -7.52
C ALA A 33 -35.67 -0.47 -7.00
N PRO A 34 -35.44 -0.61 -5.67
CA PRO A 34 -34.12 -0.86 -5.13
C PRO A 34 -33.56 -2.14 -5.75
N THR A 35 -32.35 -2.06 -6.29
CA THR A 35 -31.62 -3.21 -6.80
C THR A 35 -31.03 -3.98 -5.64
N SER A 36 -31.18 -5.30 -5.61
CA SER A 36 -30.62 -6.16 -4.58
C SER A 36 -29.15 -6.52 -4.84
N THR A 37 -28.66 -6.32 -6.07
CA THR A 37 -27.28 -6.60 -6.51
C THR A 37 -26.75 -5.48 -7.38
N GLY A 38 -25.42 -5.40 -7.49
CA GLY A 38 -24.74 -4.49 -8.39
C GLY A 38 -23.48 -5.14 -8.96
N SER A 39 -23.03 -4.65 -10.11
CA SER A 39 -21.87 -5.17 -10.81
C SER A 39 -20.59 -4.47 -10.34
N ILE A 40 -19.54 -5.24 -10.07
CA ILE A 40 -18.21 -4.73 -9.74
C ILE A 40 -17.16 -5.38 -10.64
N THR A 41 -16.17 -4.58 -11.04
CA THR A 41 -14.97 -5.07 -11.75
C THR A 41 -13.73 -4.51 -11.08
N VAL A 42 -12.77 -5.35 -10.71
CA VAL A 42 -11.45 -4.91 -10.28
C VAL A 42 -10.55 -4.84 -11.51
N SER A 43 -10.11 -3.64 -11.90
CA SER A 43 -9.30 -3.41 -13.09
C SER A 43 -7.87 -3.03 -12.73
N GLY A 44 -6.90 -3.57 -13.50
CA GLY A 44 -5.47 -3.35 -13.23
C GLY A 44 -4.88 -4.48 -12.39
N ALA A 45 -3.72 -4.98 -12.80
CA ALA A 45 -3.21 -6.26 -12.34
C ALA A 45 -2.13 -6.09 -11.26
N VAL A 46 -2.50 -5.75 -10.06
CA VAL A 46 -1.61 -5.92 -8.90
C VAL A 46 -1.66 -7.37 -8.43
N ALA A 47 -2.85 -7.92 -8.33
CA ALA A 47 -3.10 -9.33 -8.05
C ALA A 47 -4.07 -9.90 -9.07
N SER A 48 -4.01 -11.20 -9.31
CA SER A 48 -4.98 -11.89 -10.17
C SER A 48 -6.31 -12.12 -9.47
N ASN A 49 -6.31 -12.21 -8.14
CA ASN A 49 -7.48 -12.45 -7.31
C ASN A 49 -7.58 -11.45 -6.17
N TYR A 50 -8.81 -11.21 -5.75
CA TYR A 50 -9.15 -10.32 -4.64
C TYR A 50 -10.24 -10.97 -3.80
N ASP A 51 -10.20 -10.72 -2.49
CA ASP A 51 -11.25 -11.06 -1.54
C ASP A 51 -12.13 -9.85 -1.26
N ALA A 52 -13.43 -9.98 -1.48
CA ALA A 52 -14.41 -8.95 -1.19
C ALA A 52 -15.19 -9.30 0.07
N TYR A 53 -15.08 -8.45 1.10
CA TYR A 53 -15.84 -8.56 2.35
C TYR A 53 -16.96 -7.52 2.37
N GLN A 54 -18.21 -7.97 2.48
CA GLN A 54 -19.32 -7.04 2.69
C GLN A 54 -19.30 -6.55 4.15
N ILE A 55 -19.09 -5.24 4.32
CA ILE A 55 -19.09 -4.61 5.65
C ILE A 55 -20.51 -4.23 6.05
N PHE A 56 -21.20 -3.52 5.16
CA PHE A 56 -22.58 -3.14 5.37
C PHE A 56 -23.43 -3.59 4.19
N SER A 57 -24.58 -4.18 4.49
CA SER A 57 -25.66 -4.40 3.53
C SER A 57 -26.54 -3.15 3.44
N ALA A 58 -27.03 -2.81 2.26
CA ALA A 58 -27.95 -1.70 2.05
C ALA A 58 -28.79 -1.93 0.80
N ASN A 59 -29.95 -1.27 0.72
CA ASN A 59 -30.63 -1.05 -0.54
C ASN A 59 -30.05 0.20 -1.20
N VAL A 60 -29.67 0.12 -2.46
CA VAL A 60 -29.03 1.21 -3.20
C VAL A 60 -29.91 1.59 -4.38
N VAL A 61 -30.14 2.88 -4.54
CA VAL A 61 -30.87 3.47 -5.67
C VAL A 61 -29.99 4.57 -6.28
N ASP A 62 -29.81 4.55 -7.61
CA ASP A 62 -29.13 5.63 -8.31
C ASP A 62 -30.01 6.88 -8.34
N GLY A 63 -29.43 8.02 -8.06
CA GLY A 63 -30.07 9.33 -8.19
C GLY A 63 -29.79 9.98 -9.55
N ASP A 64 -30.41 11.12 -9.80
CA ASP A 64 -30.36 11.84 -11.10
C ASP A 64 -28.97 12.38 -11.50
N SER A 65 -27.95 12.30 -10.63
CA SER A 65 -26.61 12.90 -10.84
C SER A 65 -25.48 12.01 -10.33
N ASP A 66 -25.48 10.73 -10.66
CA ASP A 66 -24.52 9.73 -10.14
C ASP A 66 -24.50 9.63 -8.60
N ALA A 67 -25.36 10.36 -7.90
CA ALA A 67 -25.55 10.24 -6.47
C ALA A 67 -26.29 8.95 -6.16
N LYS A 68 -25.81 8.18 -5.18
CA LYS A 68 -26.45 6.96 -4.72
C LYS A 68 -27.14 7.23 -3.40
N THR A 69 -28.40 6.79 -3.29
CA THR A 69 -29.13 6.82 -2.03
C THR A 69 -29.18 5.43 -1.44
N PHE A 70 -28.88 5.32 -0.13
CA PHE A 70 -28.98 4.04 0.58
C PHE A 70 -30.11 4.08 1.57
N THR A 71 -30.76 2.94 1.69
CA THR A 71 -31.72 2.66 2.76
C THR A 71 -31.39 1.32 3.41
N ASP A 72 -31.94 1.09 4.59
CA ASP A 72 -31.85 -0.19 5.30
C ASP A 72 -30.41 -0.65 5.58
N LEU A 73 -29.54 0.31 5.94
CA LEU A 73 -28.14 0.03 6.24
C LEU A 73 -28.04 -0.85 7.50
N ALA A 74 -27.41 -2.01 7.34
CA ALA A 74 -27.18 -2.98 8.42
C ALA A 74 -25.76 -3.57 8.31
N TRP A 75 -25.24 -4.14 9.40
CA TRP A 75 -24.05 -4.99 9.32
C TRP A 75 -24.35 -6.20 8.41
N ALA A 76 -23.40 -6.56 7.56
CA ALA A 76 -23.57 -7.67 6.64
C ALA A 76 -23.79 -9.00 7.38
N SER A 77 -23.19 -9.16 8.56
CA SER A 77 -23.39 -10.29 9.48
C SER A 77 -22.92 -9.93 10.88
N ASP A 78 -23.27 -10.75 11.89
CA ASP A 78 -22.74 -10.64 13.24
C ASP A 78 -21.22 -10.84 13.28
N ALA A 79 -20.70 -11.78 12.50
CA ALA A 79 -19.24 -12.02 12.42
C ALA A 79 -18.49 -10.78 11.90
N VAL A 80 -19.04 -10.10 10.91
CA VAL A 80 -18.46 -8.86 10.37
C VAL A 80 -18.56 -7.73 11.41
N ARG A 81 -19.70 -7.57 12.07
CA ARG A 81 -19.86 -6.59 13.15
C ARG A 81 -18.83 -6.79 14.25
N ASP A 82 -18.73 -8.02 14.74
CA ASP A 82 -17.88 -8.37 15.89
C ASP A 82 -16.38 -8.24 15.55
N ALA A 83 -16.02 -8.39 14.26
CA ALA A 83 -14.68 -8.13 13.77
C ALA A 83 -14.40 -6.63 13.57
N ALA A 84 -15.35 -5.88 13.02
CA ALA A 84 -15.13 -4.49 12.63
C ALA A 84 -15.22 -3.50 13.81
N LEU A 85 -16.20 -3.66 14.71
CA LEU A 85 -16.43 -2.71 15.80
C LEU A 85 -15.22 -2.47 16.71
N PRO A 86 -14.47 -3.50 17.18
CA PRO A 86 -13.29 -3.25 18.00
C PRO A 86 -12.22 -2.45 17.27
N VAL A 87 -12.07 -2.65 15.95
CA VAL A 87 -11.11 -1.91 15.12
C VAL A 87 -11.55 -0.46 15.00
N LEU A 88 -12.82 -0.18 14.72
CA LEU A 88 -13.36 1.18 14.60
C LEU A 88 -13.26 1.93 15.94
N HIS A 89 -13.59 1.29 17.04
CA HIS A 89 -13.46 1.88 18.38
C HIS A 89 -11.99 2.19 18.72
N SER A 90 -11.07 1.31 18.38
CA SER A 90 -9.63 1.54 18.56
C SER A 90 -9.11 2.69 17.69
N ALA A 91 -9.74 2.94 16.55
CA ALA A 91 -9.44 4.06 15.67
C ALA A 91 -10.08 5.39 16.10
N GLY A 92 -10.88 5.40 17.18
CA GLY A 92 -11.47 6.59 17.74
C GLY A 92 -12.99 6.73 17.59
N MET A 93 -13.67 5.74 17.02
CA MET A 93 -15.15 5.74 17.04
C MET A 93 -15.64 5.58 18.49
N PRO A 94 -16.62 6.40 18.94
CA PRO A 94 -17.17 6.29 20.29
C PRO A 94 -17.71 4.88 20.58
N ASN A 95 -17.37 4.31 21.74
CA ASN A 95 -17.81 2.96 22.13
C ASN A 95 -19.34 2.82 22.27
N SER A 96 -20.06 3.93 22.40
CA SER A 96 -21.54 3.93 22.42
C SER A 96 -22.16 3.74 21.03
N GLN A 97 -21.38 3.95 19.96
CA GLN A 97 -21.80 3.76 18.57
C GLN A 97 -21.54 2.31 18.16
N THR A 98 -22.59 1.57 17.86
CA THR A 98 -22.51 0.13 17.56
C THR A 98 -23.33 -0.28 16.32
N THR A 99 -24.17 0.61 15.83
CA THR A 99 -24.99 0.35 14.66
C THR A 99 -24.21 0.54 13.35
N ALA A 100 -24.63 -0.15 12.30
CA ALA A 100 -24.04 0.00 10.98
C ALA A 100 -24.10 1.45 10.46
N ARG A 101 -25.19 2.15 10.77
CA ARG A 101 -25.38 3.56 10.40
C ARG A 101 -24.35 4.46 11.08
N GLU A 102 -24.22 4.35 12.39
CA GLU A 102 -23.24 5.15 13.16
C GLU A 102 -21.82 4.90 12.69
N ALA A 103 -21.47 3.62 12.40
CA ALA A 103 -20.17 3.25 11.88
C ALA A 103 -19.91 3.83 10.48
N ALA A 104 -20.91 3.76 9.59
CA ALA A 104 -20.79 4.34 8.25
C ALA A 104 -20.68 5.87 8.29
N GLU A 105 -21.47 6.54 9.11
CA GLU A 105 -21.42 8.00 9.32
C GLU A 105 -20.06 8.42 9.88
N TRP A 106 -19.50 7.66 10.84
CA TRP A 106 -18.20 7.93 11.40
C TRP A 106 -17.09 7.75 10.35
N LEU A 107 -17.12 6.68 9.56
CA LEU A 107 -16.14 6.44 8.49
C LEU A 107 -16.14 7.54 7.42
N ASP A 108 -17.31 8.14 7.15
CA ASP A 108 -17.44 9.21 6.15
C ASP A 108 -16.97 10.59 6.66
N THR A 109 -16.97 10.77 7.97
CA THR A 109 -16.62 12.04 8.61
C THR A 109 -15.09 12.16 8.76
N ASP A 110 -14.55 13.37 8.56
CA ASP A 110 -13.17 13.75 8.87
C ASP A 110 -12.06 12.85 8.28
N SER A 111 -12.33 12.17 7.18
CA SER A 111 -11.38 11.27 6.53
C SER A 111 -10.88 10.13 7.45
N HIS A 112 -11.73 9.62 8.33
CA HIS A 112 -11.38 8.50 9.20
C HIS A 112 -10.99 7.24 8.42
N LEU A 113 -11.54 7.06 7.21
CA LEU A 113 -11.19 5.94 6.35
C LEU A 113 -9.78 6.12 5.75
N THR A 114 -8.77 5.76 6.52
CA THR A 114 -7.37 5.75 6.08
C THR A 114 -6.96 4.38 5.53
N SER A 115 -5.85 4.33 4.79
CA SER A 115 -5.26 3.05 4.33
C SER A 115 -4.91 2.14 5.50
N ALA A 116 -4.41 2.69 6.60
CA ALA A 116 -4.09 1.93 7.80
C ALA A 116 -5.34 1.31 8.44
N LEU A 117 -6.44 2.08 8.56
CA LEU A 117 -7.69 1.56 9.10
C LEU A 117 -8.28 0.47 8.18
N SER A 118 -8.27 0.68 6.86
CA SER A 118 -8.71 -0.33 5.89
C SER A 118 -7.93 -1.63 6.03
N ALA A 119 -6.61 -1.56 6.24
CA ALA A 119 -5.77 -2.72 6.46
C ALA A 119 -6.07 -3.43 7.79
N GLN A 120 -6.31 -2.68 8.87
CA GLN A 120 -6.71 -3.25 10.17
C GLN A 120 -8.07 -3.96 10.07
N LEU A 121 -9.03 -3.36 9.37
CA LEU A 121 -10.32 -3.99 9.10
C LEU A 121 -10.17 -5.29 8.31
N ALA A 122 -9.35 -5.29 7.25
CA ALA A 122 -9.08 -6.49 6.45
C ALA A 122 -8.51 -7.63 7.30
N ARG A 123 -7.47 -7.36 8.11
CA ARG A 123 -6.87 -8.37 9.01
C ARG A 123 -7.88 -8.91 10.03
N SER A 124 -8.68 -8.05 10.61
CA SER A 124 -9.70 -8.47 11.57
C SER A 124 -10.75 -9.36 10.92
N LEU A 125 -11.21 -9.02 9.72
CA LEU A 125 -12.17 -9.81 8.96
C LEU A 125 -11.60 -11.17 8.53
N GLN A 126 -10.36 -11.19 8.02
CA GLN A 126 -9.66 -12.42 7.64
C GLN A 126 -9.50 -13.39 8.81
N SER A 127 -9.32 -12.88 10.05
CA SER A 127 -9.16 -13.70 11.25
C SER A 127 -10.48 -14.09 11.94
N SER A 128 -11.62 -13.51 11.55
CA SER A 128 -12.89 -13.64 12.27
C SER A 128 -13.81 -14.75 11.79
N GLY A 129 -13.50 -15.40 10.68
CA GLY A 129 -14.40 -16.32 10.00
C GLY A 129 -15.47 -15.62 9.13
N ALA A 130 -15.37 -14.32 8.89
CA ALA A 130 -16.13 -13.64 7.84
C ALA A 130 -15.77 -14.26 6.49
N VAL A 131 -16.79 -14.61 5.69
CA VAL A 131 -16.57 -15.29 4.40
C VAL A 131 -16.51 -14.24 3.29
N PRO A 132 -15.37 -14.12 2.57
CA PRO A 132 -15.27 -13.23 1.43
C PRO A 132 -15.95 -13.82 0.18
N VAL A 133 -16.23 -12.95 -0.77
CA VAL A 133 -16.54 -13.34 -2.14
C VAL A 133 -15.27 -13.14 -2.97
N ALA A 134 -14.81 -14.22 -3.63
CA ALA A 134 -13.63 -14.15 -4.49
C ALA A 134 -13.95 -13.39 -5.79
N LEU A 135 -13.08 -12.44 -6.15
CA LEU A 135 -13.15 -11.66 -7.38
C LEU A 135 -11.91 -11.92 -8.23
N ASN A 136 -12.11 -12.18 -9.51
CA ASN A 136 -11.01 -12.28 -10.48
C ASN A 136 -10.77 -10.92 -11.13
N ALA A 137 -9.51 -10.50 -11.21
CA ALA A 137 -9.14 -9.26 -11.86
C ALA A 137 -9.62 -9.23 -13.33
N GLY A 138 -10.17 -8.11 -13.74
CA GLY A 138 -10.70 -7.91 -15.10
C GLY A 138 -12.05 -8.57 -15.38
N THR A 139 -12.61 -9.34 -14.43
CA THR A 139 -13.91 -10.01 -14.60
C THR A 139 -14.98 -9.30 -13.80
N ALA A 140 -16.12 -9.01 -14.43
CA ALA A 140 -17.26 -8.46 -13.73
C ALA A 140 -17.91 -9.52 -12.84
N ALA A 141 -18.28 -9.12 -11.62
CA ALA A 141 -18.98 -9.96 -10.66
C ALA A 141 -20.22 -9.22 -10.14
N GLU A 142 -21.29 -9.97 -9.88
CA GLU A 142 -22.48 -9.44 -9.23
C GLU A 142 -22.39 -9.66 -7.72
N LEU A 143 -22.50 -8.58 -6.96
CA LEU A 143 -22.47 -8.60 -5.50
C LEU A 143 -23.77 -8.02 -4.92
N PRO A 144 -24.21 -8.46 -3.74
CA PRO A 144 -25.26 -7.77 -3.00
C PRO A 144 -24.95 -6.29 -2.81
N CYS A 145 -26.00 -5.45 -2.83
CA CYS A 145 -25.84 -4.01 -2.61
C CYS A 145 -25.29 -3.72 -1.22
N GLY A 146 -24.40 -2.72 -1.13
CA GLY A 146 -23.81 -2.26 0.13
C GLY A 146 -22.35 -1.87 0.03
N TYR A 147 -21.71 -1.72 1.16
CA TYR A 147 -20.28 -1.38 1.26
C TYR A 147 -19.42 -2.62 1.36
N TRP A 148 -18.39 -2.64 0.53
CA TRP A 148 -17.48 -3.75 0.38
C TRP A 148 -16.04 -3.32 0.59
N LEU A 149 -15.27 -4.11 1.31
CA LEU A 149 -13.83 -3.98 1.45
C LEU A 149 -13.17 -4.98 0.50
N ILE A 150 -12.45 -4.46 -0.49
CA ILE A 150 -11.75 -5.26 -1.49
C ILE A 150 -10.28 -5.38 -1.07
N VAL A 151 -9.83 -6.60 -0.87
CA VAL A 151 -8.48 -6.95 -0.38
C VAL A 151 -7.79 -7.75 -1.47
N ALA A 152 -6.55 -7.39 -1.82
CA ALA A 152 -5.75 -8.22 -2.71
C ALA A 152 -5.43 -9.56 -2.02
N ASP A 153 -5.51 -10.65 -2.76
CA ASP A 153 -4.99 -11.94 -2.31
C ASP A 153 -3.46 -11.89 -2.39
N ASP A 154 -2.80 -11.95 -1.24
CA ASP A 154 -1.34 -11.83 -1.14
C ASP A 154 -0.60 -12.91 -1.93
N ASP A 155 -1.15 -14.13 -2.00
CA ASP A 155 -0.59 -15.25 -2.77
C ASP A 155 -0.75 -15.06 -4.28
N ALA A 156 -1.65 -14.18 -4.70
CA ALA A 156 -1.95 -13.87 -6.10
C ALA A 156 -1.31 -12.56 -6.61
N ILE A 157 -0.48 -11.90 -5.78
CA ILE A 157 0.23 -10.66 -6.17
C ILE A 157 1.27 -11.00 -7.24
N SER A 158 1.29 -10.20 -8.31
CA SER A 158 2.24 -10.35 -9.41
C SER A 158 3.68 -10.13 -8.94
N GLN A 159 4.62 -10.93 -9.45
CA GLN A 159 6.03 -10.78 -9.10
C GLN A 159 6.55 -9.37 -9.44
N GLY A 160 7.16 -8.72 -8.46
CA GLY A 160 7.69 -7.36 -8.59
C GLY A 160 6.68 -6.26 -8.29
N GLU A 161 5.44 -6.61 -7.98
CA GLU A 161 4.42 -5.68 -7.51
C GLU A 161 4.32 -5.74 -5.97
N ALA A 162 3.85 -4.65 -5.37
CA ALA A 162 3.47 -4.62 -3.96
C ALA A 162 1.95 -4.62 -3.86
N GLY A 163 1.42 -5.31 -2.86
CA GLY A 163 0.00 -5.26 -2.55
C GLY A 163 -0.48 -3.83 -2.31
N THR A 164 -1.72 -3.57 -2.62
CA THR A 164 -2.34 -2.27 -2.36
C THR A 164 -3.10 -2.29 -1.04
N ALA A 165 -3.25 -1.12 -0.42
CA ALA A 165 -4.17 -1.00 0.71
C ALA A 165 -5.57 -1.47 0.29
N PRO A 166 -6.29 -2.16 1.19
CA PRO A 166 -7.67 -2.55 0.93
C PRO A 166 -8.54 -1.35 0.55
N ILE A 167 -9.44 -1.55 -0.40
CA ILE A 167 -10.25 -0.48 -0.98
C ILE A 167 -11.68 -0.66 -0.53
N MET A 168 -12.23 0.33 0.18
CA MET A 168 -13.66 0.35 0.46
C MET A 168 -14.42 0.96 -0.71
N THR A 169 -15.46 0.29 -1.14
CA THR A 169 -16.31 0.73 -2.25
C THR A 169 -17.78 0.43 -1.99
N LEU A 170 -18.65 1.20 -2.63
CA LEU A 170 -20.08 0.97 -2.64
C LEU A 170 -20.47 0.20 -3.90
N VAL A 171 -21.16 -0.92 -3.73
CA VAL A 171 -21.75 -1.72 -4.80
C VAL A 171 -23.26 -1.58 -4.78
N GLY A 172 -23.86 -1.37 -5.94
CA GLY A 172 -25.28 -1.23 -6.14
C GLY A 172 -25.61 -0.07 -7.09
N GLY A 173 -26.76 -0.13 -7.76
CA GLY A 173 -27.11 0.77 -8.84
C GLY A 173 -26.23 0.53 -10.07
N SER A 174 -25.54 1.58 -10.54
CA SER A 174 -24.63 1.48 -11.68
C SER A 174 -23.40 0.61 -11.41
N ALA A 175 -22.82 0.04 -12.47
CA ALA A 175 -21.61 -0.78 -12.39
C ALA A 175 -20.42 0.01 -11.82
N VAL A 176 -19.64 -0.64 -10.95
CA VAL A 176 -18.47 -0.05 -10.28
C VAL A 176 -17.20 -0.65 -10.82
N THR A 177 -16.22 0.20 -11.11
CA THR A 177 -14.86 -0.25 -11.45
C THR A 177 -13.89 0.20 -10.38
N VAL A 178 -13.29 -0.76 -9.66
CA VAL A 178 -12.23 -0.54 -8.67
C VAL A 178 -10.88 -0.61 -9.38
N LYS A 179 -10.03 0.38 -9.14
CA LYS A 179 -8.66 0.45 -9.69
C LYS A 179 -7.64 0.42 -8.55
N PRO A 180 -7.10 -0.75 -8.22
CA PRO A 180 -6.01 -0.84 -7.26
C PRO A 180 -4.81 -0.02 -7.73
N LYS A 181 -4.18 0.70 -6.82
CA LYS A 181 -2.98 1.48 -7.12
C LYS A 181 -1.77 0.57 -6.98
N ALA A 182 -1.17 0.17 -8.09
CA ALA A 182 0.10 -0.53 -8.07
C ALA A 182 1.20 0.38 -7.50
N ALA A 183 2.03 -0.19 -6.66
CA ALA A 183 3.22 0.47 -6.18
C ALA A 183 4.41 -0.45 -6.45
N THR A 184 5.14 -0.18 -7.53
CA THR A 184 6.32 -0.96 -7.91
C THR A 184 7.55 -0.42 -7.20
N PRO A 185 8.26 -1.23 -6.39
CA PRO A 185 9.56 -0.85 -5.86
C PRO A 185 10.54 -0.54 -6.99
N LYS A 186 11.25 0.56 -6.88
CA LYS A 186 12.33 0.90 -7.83
C LYS A 186 13.66 0.47 -7.24
N VAL A 187 14.44 -0.27 -8.02
CA VAL A 187 15.78 -0.71 -7.63
C VAL A 187 16.81 -0.13 -8.59
N SER A 188 17.94 0.30 -8.06
CA SER A 188 19.07 0.72 -8.86
C SER A 188 20.40 0.19 -8.28
N LYS A 189 21.37 -0.08 -9.17
CA LYS A 189 22.71 -0.48 -8.81
C LYS A 189 23.70 0.44 -9.53
N HIS A 190 24.65 1.00 -8.78
CA HIS A 190 25.70 1.85 -9.30
C HIS A 190 27.05 1.42 -8.73
N VAL A 191 28.12 1.70 -9.48
CA VAL A 191 29.52 1.58 -9.06
C VAL A 191 30.10 2.98 -8.93
N LEU A 192 31.01 3.16 -7.97
CA LEU A 192 31.74 4.40 -7.82
C LEU A 192 32.87 4.43 -8.84
N GLU A 193 32.88 5.46 -9.69
CA GLU A 193 34.00 5.78 -10.59
C GLU A 193 35.01 6.62 -9.82
N ASP A 194 36.24 6.13 -9.64
CA ASP A 194 37.25 6.75 -8.80
C ASP A 194 37.81 8.05 -9.41
N SER A 195 37.95 8.11 -10.72
CA SER A 195 38.48 9.29 -11.43
C SER A 195 37.56 10.51 -11.32
N THR A 196 36.24 10.30 -11.22
CA THR A 196 35.24 11.37 -11.13
C THR A 196 34.58 11.48 -9.76
N ALA A 197 34.79 10.49 -8.87
CA ALA A 197 34.10 10.33 -7.60
C ALA A 197 32.57 10.33 -7.74
N ALA A 198 32.08 9.84 -8.88
CA ALA A 198 30.64 9.82 -9.21
C ALA A 198 30.10 8.38 -9.24
N TRP A 199 28.85 8.22 -8.79
CA TRP A 199 28.13 6.95 -8.89
C TRP A 199 27.56 6.77 -10.30
N GLN A 200 28.05 5.75 -10.99
CA GLN A 200 27.72 5.48 -12.40
C GLN A 200 27.24 4.04 -12.61
N LYS A 201 26.74 3.74 -13.81
CA LYS A 201 26.35 2.37 -14.18
C LYS A 201 27.52 1.48 -14.54
N ALA A 202 28.66 2.07 -14.86
CA ALA A 202 29.91 1.40 -15.18
C ALA A 202 31.09 2.23 -14.67
N ALA A 203 32.18 1.58 -14.31
CA ALA A 203 33.44 2.18 -13.97
C ALA A 203 34.55 1.36 -14.61
N ASP A 204 35.71 1.99 -14.91
CA ASP A 204 36.93 1.28 -15.25
C ASP A 204 37.62 0.85 -13.96
N ALA A 205 38.36 -0.25 -14.02
CA ALA A 205 39.08 -0.78 -12.88
C ALA A 205 40.24 -1.66 -13.32
N THR A 206 41.28 -1.69 -12.51
CA THR A 206 42.42 -2.60 -12.65
C THR A 206 42.35 -3.75 -11.64
N VAL A 207 43.18 -4.77 -11.79
CA VAL A 207 43.19 -6.00 -10.98
C VAL A 207 43.47 -5.74 -9.50
N ALA A 208 43.82 -4.63 -9.03
CA ALA A 208 44.08 -4.35 -7.61
C ALA A 208 43.10 -3.36 -6.98
N ASP A 209 42.17 -2.86 -7.74
CA ASP A 209 41.28 -1.81 -7.26
C ASP A 209 40.14 -2.36 -6.40
N ASP A 210 39.81 -1.64 -5.34
CA ASP A 210 38.60 -1.86 -4.55
C ASP A 210 37.46 -1.16 -5.22
N LEU A 211 36.45 -1.92 -5.68
CA LEU A 211 35.23 -1.38 -6.27
C LEU A 211 34.13 -1.20 -5.24
N TYR A 212 33.58 -0.02 -5.16
CA TYR A 212 32.46 0.30 -4.28
C TYR A 212 31.13 0.26 -5.05
N TRP A 213 30.17 -0.46 -4.51
CA TRP A 213 28.86 -0.63 -5.12
C TRP A 213 27.78 -0.04 -4.24
N ARG A 214 26.78 0.56 -4.87
CA ARG A 214 25.57 1.08 -4.22
C ARG A 214 24.34 0.42 -4.82
N LEU A 215 23.58 -0.28 -3.97
CA LEU A 215 22.28 -0.80 -4.28
C LEU A 215 21.24 0.08 -3.59
N SER A 216 20.25 0.56 -4.31
CA SER A 216 19.20 1.41 -3.77
C SER A 216 17.84 0.84 -4.11
N ALA A 217 16.93 0.86 -3.14
CA ALA A 217 15.54 0.52 -3.35
C ALA A 217 14.64 1.63 -2.80
N THR A 218 13.63 1.99 -3.55
CA THR A 218 12.58 2.89 -3.06
C THR A 218 11.43 2.04 -2.55
N VAL A 219 11.10 2.22 -1.29
CA VAL A 219 9.92 1.59 -0.67
C VAL A 219 8.68 2.34 -1.14
N PRO A 220 7.69 1.67 -1.76
CA PRO A 220 6.52 2.35 -2.31
C PRO A 220 5.64 2.95 -1.22
N ALA A 221 4.99 4.07 -1.54
CA ALA A 221 3.91 4.62 -0.72
C ALA A 221 2.72 3.65 -0.72
N GLY A 222 2.24 3.22 0.39
CA GLY A 222 1.14 2.23 0.50
C GLY A 222 1.53 1.05 1.37
N LEU A 223 2.81 0.90 1.69
CA LEU A 223 3.26 -0.07 2.68
C LEU A 223 2.77 0.27 4.10
N SER A 224 2.27 1.47 4.34
CA SER A 224 1.55 1.83 5.58
C SER A 224 0.29 0.98 5.84
N ALA A 225 -0.15 0.22 4.84
CA ALA A 225 -1.20 -0.79 5.00
C ALA A 225 -0.71 -2.05 5.75
N TYR A 226 0.59 -2.26 5.83
CA TYR A 226 1.20 -3.41 6.49
C TYR A 226 1.76 -3.00 7.86
N ASP A 227 1.69 -3.88 8.84
CA ASP A 227 2.25 -3.62 10.17
C ASP A 227 3.78 -3.56 10.13
N THR A 228 4.37 -4.43 9.32
CA THR A 228 5.82 -4.50 9.14
C THR A 228 6.17 -4.79 7.69
N TYR A 229 7.38 -4.44 7.30
CA TYR A 229 7.97 -4.85 6.02
C TYR A 229 9.46 -5.12 6.18
N ALA A 230 10.01 -5.90 5.28
CA ALA A 230 11.45 -6.07 5.14
C ALA A 230 11.87 -5.89 3.69
N VAL A 231 13.04 -5.32 3.48
CA VAL A 231 13.66 -5.19 2.15
C VAL A 231 14.80 -6.19 2.05
N GLN A 232 14.86 -6.91 0.94
CA GLN A 232 15.95 -7.84 0.68
C GLN A 232 16.63 -7.49 -0.65
N PHE A 233 17.93 -7.32 -0.60
CA PHE A 233 18.78 -7.26 -1.78
C PHE A 233 19.44 -8.62 -1.98
N VAL A 234 19.41 -9.09 -3.21
CA VAL A 234 20.16 -10.27 -3.64
C VAL A 234 21.07 -9.80 -4.78
N ASP A 235 22.38 -9.92 -4.61
CA ASP A 235 23.34 -9.51 -5.63
C ASP A 235 24.34 -10.63 -5.92
N THR A 236 24.60 -10.87 -7.20
CA THR A 236 25.55 -11.87 -7.65
C THR A 236 26.70 -11.19 -8.39
N MET A 237 27.89 -11.36 -7.85
CA MET A 237 29.11 -10.78 -8.39
C MET A 237 29.65 -11.62 -9.54
N SER A 238 30.24 -10.96 -10.54
CA SER A 238 30.91 -11.66 -11.64
C SER A 238 32.15 -12.44 -11.15
N ALA A 239 32.60 -13.40 -11.93
CA ALA A 239 33.72 -14.28 -11.60
C ALA A 239 35.04 -13.51 -11.34
N GLY A 240 35.22 -12.34 -11.95
CA GLY A 240 36.44 -11.50 -11.80
C GLY A 240 36.50 -10.70 -10.49
N LEU A 241 35.41 -10.67 -9.70
CA LEU A 241 35.40 -9.90 -8.45
C LEU A 241 35.67 -10.78 -7.23
N ASP A 242 36.40 -10.25 -6.26
CA ASP A 242 36.62 -10.91 -4.98
C ASP A 242 35.63 -10.37 -3.92
N PRO A 243 34.68 -11.20 -3.41
CA PRO A 243 33.71 -10.78 -2.42
C PRO A 243 34.23 -10.77 -0.97
N SER A 244 35.49 -11.08 -0.71
CA SER A 244 36.03 -11.28 0.65
C SER A 244 35.83 -10.07 1.57
N LYS A 245 35.79 -8.87 1.00
CA LYS A 245 35.61 -7.62 1.76
C LYS A 245 34.13 -7.21 1.95
N VAL A 246 33.18 -7.83 1.24
CA VAL A 246 31.79 -7.37 1.20
C VAL A 246 31.16 -7.37 2.59
N ALA A 247 31.24 -8.47 3.33
CA ALA A 247 30.60 -8.60 4.63
C ALA A 247 31.12 -7.59 5.66
N ALA A 248 32.42 -7.29 5.62
CA ALA A 248 33.06 -6.36 6.57
C ALA A 248 32.84 -4.88 6.22
N SER A 249 32.76 -4.56 4.92
CA SER A 249 32.67 -3.18 4.45
C SER A 249 31.25 -2.69 4.22
N MET A 250 30.28 -3.60 4.11
CA MET A 250 28.89 -3.28 3.81
C MET A 250 28.26 -2.37 4.87
N ARG A 251 27.51 -1.39 4.41
CA ARG A 251 26.65 -0.54 5.24
C ARG A 251 25.28 -0.45 4.64
N VAL A 252 24.27 -0.37 5.49
CA VAL A 252 22.86 -0.26 5.10
C VAL A 252 22.26 0.98 5.75
N TYR A 253 21.68 1.83 4.93
CA TYR A 253 21.08 3.08 5.38
C TYR A 253 19.62 3.15 4.97
N VAL A 254 18.81 3.83 5.77
CA VAL A 254 17.41 4.15 5.47
C VAL A 254 17.16 5.64 5.65
N ALA A 255 16.37 6.23 4.78
CA ALA A 255 15.84 7.58 4.93
C ALA A 255 14.33 7.57 4.88
N ALA A 256 13.69 8.40 5.70
CA ALA A 256 12.26 8.69 5.62
C ALA A 256 12.05 9.86 4.65
N GLY A 257 11.15 9.68 3.67
CA GLY A 257 10.76 10.71 2.72
C GLY A 257 11.34 10.54 1.31
N ALA A 258 10.58 11.03 0.33
CA ALA A 258 10.82 10.80 -1.10
C ALA A 258 11.99 11.59 -1.69
N ASP A 259 12.49 12.62 -1.00
CA ASP A 259 13.44 13.59 -1.54
C ASP A 259 14.89 13.37 -1.07
N GLY A 260 15.13 12.30 -0.34
CA GLY A 260 16.47 11.90 0.03
C GLY A 260 17.24 11.39 -1.17
N GLY A 261 17.68 12.28 -2.06
CA GLY A 261 18.62 11.93 -3.12
C GLY A 261 19.81 11.19 -2.52
N PHE A 262 20.11 10.03 -3.05
CA PHE A 262 21.23 9.18 -2.62
C PHE A 262 22.61 9.80 -2.90
N ASP A 263 22.67 11.00 -3.40
CA ASP A 263 23.91 11.74 -3.69
C ASP A 263 24.66 12.20 -2.44
N ALA A 264 24.11 11.88 -1.28
CA ALA A 264 24.59 12.37 -0.01
C ALA A 264 25.66 11.48 0.67
N VAL A 265 25.95 10.29 0.17
CA VAL A 265 27.14 9.55 0.58
C VAL A 265 28.26 9.96 -0.35
N SER A 266 28.90 11.09 -0.06
CA SER A 266 30.08 11.54 -0.79
C SER A 266 31.19 10.50 -0.64
N ALA A 267 31.72 10.05 -1.76
CA ALA A 267 33.06 9.46 -1.75
C ALA A 267 34.00 10.53 -1.23
N GLY A 268 34.76 10.20 -0.19
CA GLY A 268 35.87 11.05 0.22
C GLY A 268 36.82 11.27 -0.95
N LYS A 269 37.62 12.33 -0.91
CA LYS A 269 38.68 12.63 -1.92
C LYS A 269 39.70 11.48 -2.12
N ASP A 270 39.69 10.51 -1.22
CA ASP A 270 40.55 9.32 -1.22
C ASP A 270 39.81 8.09 -1.84
N GLY A 271 38.69 8.29 -2.48
CA GLY A 271 37.88 7.20 -3.08
C GLY A 271 37.17 6.31 -2.06
N ARG A 272 37.32 6.56 -0.76
CA ARG A 272 36.63 5.80 0.28
C ARG A 272 35.25 6.37 0.48
N VAL A 273 34.27 5.48 0.45
CA VAL A 273 32.89 5.82 0.84
C VAL A 273 32.88 6.14 2.34
N GLY A 274 32.45 7.35 2.70
CA GLY A 274 32.36 7.75 4.09
C GLY A 274 31.47 6.77 4.87
N THR A 275 31.85 6.50 6.11
CA THR A 275 31.10 5.63 7.01
C THR A 275 29.94 6.36 7.72
N GLU A 276 29.91 7.68 7.59
CA GLU A 276 28.89 8.50 8.23
C GLU A 276 27.69 8.67 7.29
N PRO A 277 26.47 8.41 7.80
CA PRO A 277 25.27 8.62 7.00
C PRO A 277 25.10 10.11 6.70
N ALA A 278 24.66 10.43 5.51
CA ALA A 278 24.26 11.79 5.19
C ALA A 278 23.09 12.26 6.06
N LYS A 279 22.95 13.57 6.18
CA LYS A 279 21.85 14.18 6.96
C LYS A 279 20.50 13.62 6.50
N GLY A 280 19.74 13.07 7.44
CA GLY A 280 18.43 12.46 7.18
C GLY A 280 18.47 10.96 6.90
N TRP A 281 19.66 10.33 6.85
CA TRP A 281 19.83 8.90 6.74
C TRP A 281 20.22 8.28 8.08
N THR A 282 19.68 7.08 8.34
CA THR A 282 19.98 6.31 9.55
C THR A 282 20.72 5.03 9.17
N ASP A 283 21.84 4.75 9.83
CA ASP A 283 22.54 3.47 9.69
C ASP A 283 21.75 2.37 10.41
N ILE A 284 21.36 1.35 9.66
CA ILE A 284 20.64 0.18 10.15
C ILE A 284 21.43 -1.11 9.95
N THR A 285 22.71 -1.04 9.64
CA THR A 285 23.57 -2.19 9.33
C THR A 285 23.48 -3.29 10.38
N ALA A 286 23.51 -2.93 11.67
CA ALA A 286 23.40 -3.88 12.78
C ALA A 286 22.02 -4.58 12.88
N GLN A 287 21.00 -4.07 12.19
CA GLN A 287 19.65 -4.62 12.16
C GLN A 287 19.42 -5.50 10.91
N CYS A 288 20.43 -5.64 10.07
CA CYS A 288 20.35 -6.39 8.82
C CYS A 288 21.00 -7.78 8.98
N ALA A 289 20.38 -8.77 8.35
CA ALA A 289 20.97 -10.10 8.19
C ALA A 289 21.69 -10.18 6.84
N THR A 290 22.95 -10.61 6.86
CA THR A 290 23.74 -10.82 5.65
C THR A 290 24.08 -12.30 5.50
N LYS A 291 23.95 -12.83 4.31
CA LYS A 291 24.30 -14.20 3.96
C LYS A 291 25.06 -14.22 2.65
N VAL A 292 26.17 -14.94 2.61
CA VAL A 292 26.89 -15.29 1.38
C VAL A 292 26.48 -16.72 0.99
N ALA A 293 26.10 -16.92 -0.25
CA ALA A 293 25.71 -18.24 -0.76
C ALA A 293 26.95 -19.16 -0.90
N ALA A 294 26.70 -20.44 -1.12
CA ALA A 294 27.75 -21.46 -1.26
C ALA A 294 28.63 -21.23 -2.50
N ASP A 295 28.16 -20.50 -3.51
CA ASP A 295 28.93 -20.09 -4.68
C ASP A 295 30.02 -19.06 -4.38
N GLY A 296 30.03 -18.50 -3.17
CA GLY A 296 30.93 -17.45 -2.75
C GLY A 296 30.79 -16.13 -3.50
N LYS A 297 29.81 -15.99 -4.38
CA LYS A 297 29.59 -14.84 -5.27
C LYS A 297 28.26 -14.14 -5.05
N THR A 298 27.27 -14.88 -4.61
CA THR A 298 25.93 -14.33 -4.33
C THR A 298 25.82 -13.96 -2.86
N PHE A 299 25.46 -12.72 -2.58
CA PHE A 299 25.18 -12.29 -1.23
C PHE A 299 23.74 -11.75 -1.11
N THR A 300 23.18 -11.95 0.05
CA THR A 300 21.84 -11.47 0.40
C THR A 300 21.97 -10.56 1.60
N VAL A 301 21.32 -9.41 1.52
CA VAL A 301 21.17 -8.46 2.63
C VAL A 301 19.69 -8.26 2.87
N ARG A 302 19.21 -8.61 4.07
CA ARG A 302 17.80 -8.45 4.44
C ARG A 302 17.72 -7.53 5.66
N THR A 303 16.94 -6.48 5.57
CA THR A 303 16.63 -5.64 6.74
C THR A 303 15.83 -6.44 7.77
N GLY A 304 15.92 -6.04 9.04
CA GLY A 304 14.94 -6.50 10.03
C GLY A 304 13.53 -6.06 9.67
N GLU A 305 12.53 -6.65 10.34
CA GLU A 305 11.16 -6.18 10.24
C GLU A 305 11.08 -4.73 10.75
N ARG A 306 10.42 -3.87 9.96
CA ARG A 306 10.28 -2.45 10.26
C ARG A 306 8.81 -2.08 10.34
N THR A 307 8.46 -1.26 11.31
CA THR A 307 7.14 -0.64 11.45
C THR A 307 7.12 0.74 10.79
N PHE A 308 5.96 1.19 10.38
CA PHE A 308 5.70 2.54 9.88
C PHE A 308 5.45 3.52 11.01
#